data_a95afefe58c44c73bbd45a140f198172
#
_entry.id   a95afefe58c44c73bbd45a140f198172
#
_cell.length_a   1.000
_cell.length_b   1.000
_cell.length_c   1.000
_cell.angle_alpha   90.00
_cell.angle_beta   90.00
_cell.angle_gamma   90.00
#
_symmetry.space_group_name_H-M   'P 1'
#
loop_
_entity.id
_entity.type
_entity.pdbx_description
1 polymer ?
#
loop_
_entity_poly.entity_id
_entity_poly.type
_entity_poly.pdbx_seq_one_letter_code
_entity_poly.pdbx_strand_id
1 'polypeptide(L)'
;MLFKQTFTGFLILALFGCGTDSSQDSTSDNLVQDTKSELVLSEKESVKIKKILTPPVPIKPFKFKQQVKGYTSNFFANPLDGNIFISGSFCELRGNHFHAGMDMRTGGIEGWNVRASADGYVERIKISTRGYGRVLYIRHTNGYTTVYGHLQQFKGAIANYVKERQYKQRKFEIELFPKAGELSLKKGQIIALSGNTGGSGGPHLHFEIRNPSGQSTNPLLHGLMINDKLKPEIKRISIYRRDQNSLHSTGNYPYTTISKWGDQIQKKKPIKLKPGNYSFGVLANDYFTDKKNVLGINYCWLTANDQLVYSYQIHKFNFSQGRYINAHIDPYLKWKEKKIYVRLFKEPFNPLPYYQQKNKGNLTISDGDSVIMRLYIKDYAGMMDSVLWVLHGDKNASELAKPVGGISDEVKQVKNNTRIQFYEWDINVPKKSIYHPFDFKLKIKNVKSGMLSKTLQMHYPYTPLHSYINVSYTVPEKWISYGSKLCAFSMDVSRTYYEGGTLHGNVLKFKTRSLGEYAIGYDELPPTIKPIQVGKSYRFSVKDNLSGVKEFICSIDDKWILAEYEPKTNIISGTIPNWIKPGEYIFKLIVKDNRGNTSKFQRKLIL
;
A
#
# COMPACT_ATOMS: atom_id res chain seq x y z
N MET A 1 -22.76 32.40 27.88
CA MET A 1 -21.78 32.48 28.99
C MET A 1 -20.44 31.99 28.46
N LEU A 2 -19.51 32.93 28.30
CA LEU A 2 -18.13 32.70 27.82
C LEU A 2 -17.29 32.02 28.90
N PHE A 3 -16.42 31.11 28.51
CA PHE A 3 -15.15 30.88 29.21
C PHE A 3 -14.01 30.78 28.20
N LYS A 4 -13.22 31.84 28.15
CA LYS A 4 -11.87 31.87 27.59
C LYS A 4 -10.92 31.31 28.64
N GLN A 5 -10.01 30.43 28.24
CA GLN A 5 -8.75 30.19 28.97
C GLN A 5 -7.56 30.42 28.05
N THR A 6 -6.82 31.42 28.41
CA THR A 6 -5.50 31.82 27.94
C THR A 6 -4.42 30.91 28.51
N PHE A 7 -3.49 30.46 27.69
CA PHE A 7 -2.23 29.87 28.15
C PHE A 7 -1.07 30.82 27.83
N THR A 8 -0.42 31.26 28.87
CA THR A 8 0.75 32.15 28.90
C THR A 8 2.03 31.36 28.66
N GLY A 9 2.92 31.87 27.83
CA GLY A 9 4.23 31.30 27.57
C GLY A 9 5.23 31.53 28.70
N PHE A 10 6.22 30.67 28.78
CA PHE A 10 7.45 30.89 29.53
C PHE A 10 8.64 30.83 28.58
N LEU A 11 9.27 32.01 28.44
CA LEU A 11 10.57 32.21 27.79
C LEU A 11 11.64 32.17 28.87
N ILE A 12 12.63 31.28 28.78
CA ILE A 12 13.83 31.33 29.62
C ILE A 12 15.01 31.70 28.76
N LEU A 13 15.47 32.92 28.94
CA LEU A 13 16.80 33.41 28.54
C LEU A 13 17.81 33.02 29.63
N ALA A 14 18.95 32.48 29.27
CA ALA A 14 20.12 32.43 30.10
C ALA A 14 21.31 33.04 29.34
N LEU A 15 21.66 34.22 29.72
CA LEU A 15 22.94 34.90 29.48
C LEU A 15 23.88 34.61 30.64
N PHE A 16 25.16 34.42 30.34
CA PHE A 16 26.35 34.73 31.18
C PHE A 16 27.52 34.00 30.51
N GLY A 17 28.69 34.53 30.29
CA GLY A 17 29.36 35.71 30.75
C GLY A 17 30.86 35.47 30.50
N CYS A 18 31.56 36.47 30.02
CA CYS A 18 32.99 36.51 29.79
C CYS A 18 33.85 36.20 31.04
N GLY A 19 34.98 35.52 30.83
CA GLY A 19 36.08 35.45 31.78
C GLY A 19 37.37 35.11 31.07
N THR A 20 38.21 36.13 30.92
CA THR A 20 39.60 36.06 30.47
C THR A 20 40.47 35.42 31.54
N ASP A 21 41.39 34.51 31.19
CA ASP A 21 42.80 34.75 31.54
C ASP A 21 43.76 33.82 30.80
N SER A 22 44.95 34.33 30.61
CA SER A 22 46.12 33.92 29.89
C SER A 22 46.94 32.85 30.59
N SER A 23 47.53 31.90 29.86
CA SER A 23 48.92 31.53 30.03
C SER A 23 49.42 30.69 28.84
N GLN A 24 50.53 31.12 28.29
CA GLN A 24 51.36 30.48 27.27
C GLN A 24 51.87 29.13 27.76
N ASP A 25 51.92 28.14 26.88
CA ASP A 25 53.20 27.53 26.55
C ASP A 25 53.19 26.74 25.23
N SER A 26 54.34 26.79 24.62
CA SER A 26 54.79 26.37 23.32
C SER A 26 54.71 24.85 23.04
N THR A 27 54.53 24.49 21.81
CA THR A 27 55.38 23.72 20.88
C THR A 27 54.61 22.77 19.98
N SER A 28 55.06 22.83 18.76
CA SER A 28 55.09 21.89 17.63
C SER A 28 53.97 21.97 16.60
N ASP A 29 54.31 22.69 15.54
CA ASP A 29 53.77 22.61 14.19
C ASP A 29 53.67 21.18 13.70
N ASN A 30 52.47 20.79 13.25
CA ASN A 30 52.36 19.86 12.14
C ASN A 30 51.23 20.36 11.22
N LEU A 31 51.66 21.09 10.20
CA LEU A 31 50.90 21.48 9.05
C LEU A 31 50.35 20.22 8.34
N VAL A 32 49.08 19.91 8.53
CA VAL A 32 48.33 19.12 7.56
C VAL A 32 47.85 20.09 6.47
N GLN A 33 48.59 20.17 5.40
CA GLN A 33 48.15 20.79 4.17
C GLN A 33 46.96 20.00 3.63
N ASP A 34 45.78 20.60 3.82
CA ASP A 34 44.56 20.21 3.15
C ASP A 34 44.70 20.61 1.67
N THR A 35 45.24 19.73 0.84
CA THR A 35 45.30 19.92 -0.61
C THR A 35 43.90 19.81 -1.18
N LYS A 36 43.18 20.91 -1.22
CA LYS A 36 42.06 21.11 -2.12
C LYS A 36 42.58 21.03 -3.56
N SER A 37 42.66 19.85 -4.13
CA SER A 37 42.76 19.70 -5.58
C SER A 37 41.43 20.16 -6.20
N GLU A 38 41.30 21.43 -6.49
CA GLU A 38 40.30 21.92 -7.43
C GLU A 38 40.64 21.30 -8.80
N LEU A 39 39.85 20.31 -9.21
CA LEU A 39 39.88 19.80 -10.58
C LEU A 39 39.43 20.95 -11.51
N VAL A 40 40.40 21.64 -12.07
CA VAL A 40 40.19 22.59 -13.17
C VAL A 40 39.81 21.73 -14.40
N LEU A 41 38.51 21.65 -14.69
CA LEU A 41 38.02 21.13 -15.95
C LEU A 41 38.65 21.95 -17.08
N SER A 42 39.14 21.33 -18.15
CA SER A 42 39.65 22.04 -19.30
C SER A 42 38.59 23.02 -19.81
N GLU A 43 39.02 24.17 -20.35
CA GLU A 43 38.11 25.19 -20.87
C GLU A 43 37.12 24.62 -21.89
N LYS A 44 37.54 23.64 -22.69
CA LYS A 44 36.69 22.89 -23.65
C LYS A 44 35.61 22.06 -22.95
N GLU A 45 35.90 21.44 -21.82
CA GLU A 45 34.92 20.65 -21.06
C GLU A 45 33.95 21.56 -20.31
N SER A 46 34.43 22.68 -19.74
CA SER A 46 33.57 23.68 -19.08
C SER A 46 32.64 24.37 -20.09
N VAL A 47 33.09 24.65 -21.31
CA VAL A 47 32.25 25.18 -22.39
C VAL A 47 31.24 24.16 -22.88
N LYS A 48 31.65 22.88 -22.99
CA LYS A 48 30.75 21.78 -23.36
C LYS A 48 29.67 21.55 -22.29
N ILE A 49 30.01 21.60 -21.02
CA ILE A 49 29.07 21.50 -19.88
C ILE A 49 28.16 22.73 -19.81
N LYS A 50 28.68 23.95 -19.98
CA LYS A 50 27.87 25.19 -20.07
C LYS A 50 26.85 25.13 -21.21
N LYS A 51 27.24 24.63 -22.38
CA LYS A 51 26.35 24.45 -23.56
C LYS A 51 25.27 23.36 -23.32
N ILE A 52 25.53 22.38 -22.46
CA ILE A 52 24.61 21.31 -22.07
C ILE A 52 23.60 21.79 -21.03
N LEU A 53 23.99 22.75 -20.18
CA LEU A 53 23.15 23.30 -19.09
C LEU A 53 22.29 24.50 -19.53
N THR A 54 22.38 24.96 -20.77
CA THR A 54 21.41 25.89 -21.35
C THR A 54 20.03 25.21 -21.40
N PRO A 55 18.92 25.95 -21.18
CA PRO A 55 17.59 25.34 -21.19
C PRO A 55 17.38 24.53 -22.47
N PRO A 56 16.91 23.30 -22.37
CA PRO A 56 16.80 22.43 -23.52
C PRO A 56 15.82 23.00 -24.53
N VAL A 57 16.19 22.93 -25.81
CA VAL A 57 15.22 22.96 -26.91
C VAL A 57 14.04 22.09 -26.50
N PRO A 58 12.77 22.53 -26.68
CA PRO A 58 11.60 21.75 -26.31
C PRO A 58 11.71 20.38 -26.96
N ILE A 59 12.04 19.36 -26.17
CA ILE A 59 12.15 17.99 -26.68
C ILE A 59 10.73 17.59 -27.06
N LYS A 60 10.52 17.22 -28.32
CA LYS A 60 9.26 16.65 -28.79
C LYS A 60 8.89 15.53 -27.82
N PRO A 61 7.73 15.59 -27.14
CA PRO A 61 7.34 14.56 -26.19
C PRO A 61 7.46 13.21 -26.87
N PHE A 62 8.07 12.25 -26.19
CA PHE A 62 8.21 10.89 -26.69
C PHE A 62 6.80 10.37 -27.04
N LYS A 63 6.55 10.15 -28.33
CA LYS A 63 5.26 9.59 -28.76
C LYS A 63 5.23 8.14 -28.32
N PHE A 64 4.54 7.84 -27.21
CA PHE A 64 4.20 6.46 -26.89
C PHE A 64 3.46 5.85 -28.09
N LYS A 65 3.98 4.74 -28.63
CA LYS A 65 3.38 4.06 -29.80
C LYS A 65 1.95 3.54 -29.54
N GLN A 66 1.51 3.51 -28.31
CA GLN A 66 0.14 3.17 -27.95
C GLN A 66 -0.71 4.46 -27.91
N GLN A 67 -1.27 4.84 -29.05
CA GLN A 67 -2.54 5.56 -29.01
C GLN A 67 -3.49 4.67 -28.18
N VAL A 68 -4.09 5.27 -27.15
CA VAL A 68 -5.11 4.62 -26.32
C VAL A 68 -6.39 4.52 -27.19
N LYS A 69 -6.39 3.55 -28.12
CA LYS A 69 -7.56 3.24 -28.96
C LYS A 69 -8.47 2.27 -28.22
N GLY A 70 -9.79 2.45 -28.34
CA GLY A 70 -10.80 1.49 -27.89
C GLY A 70 -11.43 1.78 -26.52
N TYR A 71 -11.27 2.98 -25.97
CA TYR A 71 -12.05 3.41 -24.81
C TYR A 71 -13.31 4.16 -25.25
N THR A 72 -14.43 3.91 -24.56
CA THR A 72 -15.73 4.49 -24.87
C THR A 72 -15.83 5.88 -24.25
N SER A 73 -15.56 6.95 -25.01
CA SER A 73 -15.89 8.32 -24.58
C SER A 73 -17.42 8.49 -24.50
N ASN A 74 -17.89 9.25 -23.50
CA ASN A 74 -19.30 9.66 -23.31
C ASN A 74 -20.31 8.53 -22.97
N PHE A 75 -19.90 7.29 -22.85
CA PHE A 75 -20.80 6.22 -22.43
C PHE A 75 -21.12 6.31 -20.94
N PHE A 76 -20.10 6.53 -20.11
CA PHE A 76 -20.23 6.61 -18.67
C PHE A 76 -20.45 8.04 -18.20
N ALA A 77 -21.42 8.25 -17.29
CA ALA A 77 -21.60 9.50 -16.57
C ALA A 77 -20.82 9.47 -15.25
N ASN A 78 -20.57 10.66 -14.70
CA ASN A 78 -20.04 10.81 -13.36
C ASN A 78 -20.98 10.11 -12.34
N PRO A 79 -20.44 9.23 -11.46
CA PRO A 79 -21.26 8.55 -10.44
C PRO A 79 -21.65 9.44 -9.25
N LEU A 80 -21.04 10.62 -9.10
CA LEU A 80 -21.39 11.62 -8.09
C LEU A 80 -21.93 12.90 -8.73
N ASP A 81 -22.72 13.66 -8.00
CA ASP A 81 -23.20 14.97 -8.45
C ASP A 81 -22.05 16.00 -8.43
N GLY A 82 -22.01 16.89 -9.43
CA GLY A 82 -21.03 17.97 -9.54
C GLY A 82 -19.65 17.57 -10.09
N ASN A 83 -18.65 18.39 -9.78
CA ASN A 83 -17.27 18.19 -10.23
C ASN A 83 -16.58 17.05 -9.50
N ILE A 84 -15.80 16.25 -10.23
CA ILE A 84 -15.00 15.18 -9.63
C ILE A 84 -13.74 15.76 -8.99
N PHE A 85 -13.59 15.54 -7.69
CA PHE A 85 -12.36 15.76 -6.93
C PHE A 85 -11.83 14.41 -6.49
N ILE A 86 -10.53 14.15 -6.67
CA ILE A 86 -9.94 12.84 -6.36
C ILE A 86 -9.00 12.91 -5.15
N SER A 87 -8.95 11.81 -4.41
CA SER A 87 -8.00 11.54 -3.32
C SER A 87 -7.12 10.33 -3.59
N GLY A 88 -7.41 9.57 -4.66
CA GLY A 88 -6.63 8.44 -5.12
C GLY A 88 -6.78 8.27 -6.62
N SER A 89 -5.67 8.15 -7.35
CA SER A 89 -5.66 7.97 -8.80
C SER A 89 -5.64 6.49 -9.20
N PHE A 90 -6.05 6.20 -10.43
CA PHE A 90 -5.91 4.87 -11.02
C PHE A 90 -4.44 4.44 -11.07
N CYS A 91 -4.17 3.18 -10.71
CA CYS A 91 -2.84 2.59 -10.60
C CYS A 91 -1.89 3.25 -9.60
N GLU A 92 -2.38 4.11 -8.71
CA GLU A 92 -1.61 4.55 -7.56
C GLU A 92 -1.03 3.34 -6.81
N LEU A 93 0.24 3.47 -6.41
CA LEU A 93 0.98 2.38 -5.79
C LEU A 93 0.59 2.22 -4.32
N ARG A 94 -0.22 1.23 -4.01
CA ARG A 94 -0.65 0.90 -2.64
C ARG A 94 0.32 -0.11 -1.98
N GLY A 95 0.05 -0.52 -0.78
CA GLY A 95 0.91 -1.42 0.00
C GLY A 95 1.45 -2.65 -0.75
N ASN A 96 0.58 -3.40 -1.41
CA ASN A 96 0.89 -4.65 -2.12
C ASN A 96 0.06 -4.84 -3.41
N HIS A 97 -0.55 -3.78 -3.94
CA HIS A 97 -1.38 -3.83 -5.15
C HIS A 97 -1.45 -2.46 -5.81
N PHE A 98 -1.81 -2.43 -7.08
CA PHE A 98 -2.18 -1.22 -7.80
C PHE A 98 -3.60 -0.82 -7.41
N HIS A 99 -3.85 0.48 -7.24
CA HIS A 99 -5.19 0.99 -7.00
C HIS A 99 -6.06 0.76 -8.24
N ALA A 100 -7.18 0.06 -8.05
CA ALA A 100 -7.98 -0.44 -9.16
C ALA A 100 -8.91 0.59 -9.78
N GLY A 101 -9.07 1.75 -9.16
CA GLY A 101 -10.03 2.74 -9.58
C GLY A 101 -9.57 4.16 -9.31
N MET A 102 -10.54 4.98 -9.07
CA MET A 102 -10.41 6.37 -8.68
C MET A 102 -11.17 6.59 -7.37
N ASP A 103 -10.52 7.19 -6.38
CA ASP A 103 -11.17 7.56 -5.12
C ASP A 103 -11.69 8.98 -5.25
N MET A 104 -13.02 9.13 -5.35
CA MET A 104 -13.71 10.42 -5.51
C MET A 104 -14.07 10.99 -4.15
N ARG A 105 -13.63 12.22 -3.86
CA ARG A 105 -13.87 12.90 -2.58
C ARG A 105 -15.34 13.24 -2.40
N THR A 106 -15.80 13.13 -1.15
CA THR A 106 -17.15 13.52 -0.72
C THR A 106 -17.10 14.58 0.40
N GLY A 107 -16.10 15.47 0.35
CA GLY A 107 -15.96 16.53 1.35
C GLY A 107 -15.62 16.05 2.76
N GLY A 108 -15.16 14.81 2.93
CA GLY A 108 -14.89 14.21 4.24
C GLY A 108 -16.14 13.72 4.98
N ILE A 109 -17.30 13.70 4.32
CA ILE A 109 -18.57 13.24 4.87
C ILE A 109 -19.13 12.05 4.06
N GLU A 110 -19.93 11.24 4.71
CA GLU A 110 -20.72 10.18 4.09
C GLU A 110 -22.09 10.70 3.61
N GLY A 111 -22.79 9.91 2.79
CA GLY A 111 -24.19 10.17 2.46
C GLY A 111 -24.44 10.88 1.14
N TRP A 112 -23.44 11.13 0.29
CA TRP A 112 -23.66 11.66 -1.06
C TRP A 112 -24.35 10.63 -1.95
N ASN A 113 -25.27 11.08 -2.81
CA ASN A 113 -25.92 10.21 -3.77
C ASN A 113 -24.91 9.61 -4.74
N VAL A 114 -24.92 8.28 -4.82
CA VAL A 114 -24.15 7.52 -5.81
C VAL A 114 -25.10 7.07 -6.90
N ARG A 115 -24.75 7.37 -8.15
CA ARG A 115 -25.59 7.11 -9.33
C ARG A 115 -24.98 6.05 -10.24
N ALA A 116 -25.82 5.27 -10.91
CA ALA A 116 -25.40 4.37 -11.97
C ALA A 116 -24.79 5.17 -13.13
N SER A 117 -23.55 4.87 -13.51
CA SER A 117 -22.82 5.63 -14.56
C SER A 117 -23.35 5.39 -15.97
N ALA A 118 -24.06 4.29 -16.20
CA ALA A 118 -24.73 3.97 -17.47
C ALA A 118 -25.86 2.98 -17.22
N ASP A 119 -26.71 2.75 -18.23
CA ASP A 119 -27.74 1.71 -18.22
C ASP A 119 -27.10 0.33 -18.02
N GLY A 120 -27.76 -0.54 -17.24
CA GLY A 120 -27.25 -1.87 -16.97
C GLY A 120 -28.06 -2.62 -15.92
N TYR A 121 -27.44 -3.60 -15.29
CA TYR A 121 -28.04 -4.36 -14.18
C TYR A 121 -26.98 -4.69 -13.13
N VAL A 122 -27.43 -4.88 -11.90
CA VAL A 122 -26.54 -5.30 -10.80
C VAL A 122 -26.10 -6.74 -11.02
N GLU A 123 -24.82 -6.95 -11.28
CA GLU A 123 -24.20 -8.25 -11.52
C GLU A 123 -23.76 -8.92 -10.22
N ARG A 124 -23.30 -8.09 -9.24
CA ARG A 124 -22.78 -8.60 -7.96
C ARG A 124 -22.96 -7.55 -6.88
N ILE A 125 -23.29 -8.00 -5.68
CA ILE A 125 -23.36 -7.20 -4.46
C ILE A 125 -22.51 -7.88 -3.41
N LYS A 126 -21.70 -7.11 -2.67
CA LYS A 126 -20.95 -7.67 -1.54
C LYS A 126 -20.98 -6.71 -0.35
N ILE A 127 -21.12 -7.28 0.84
CA ILE A 127 -20.92 -6.62 2.12
C ILE A 127 -19.81 -7.37 2.85
N SER A 128 -18.78 -6.66 3.25
CA SER A 128 -17.63 -7.19 3.99
C SER A 128 -17.11 -6.13 4.96
N THR A 129 -16.58 -6.54 6.08
CA THR A 129 -15.89 -5.67 7.04
C THR A 129 -14.50 -5.22 6.55
N ARG A 130 -14.02 -5.77 5.44
CA ARG A 130 -12.68 -5.48 4.85
C ARG A 130 -12.80 -5.16 3.36
N GLY A 131 -11.67 -4.78 2.75
CA GLY A 131 -11.60 -4.48 1.31
C GLY A 131 -12.55 -3.37 0.91
N TYR A 132 -13.39 -3.58 -0.10
CA TYR A 132 -14.34 -2.57 -0.59
C TYR A 132 -15.53 -2.27 0.35
N GLY A 133 -15.67 -2.97 1.47
CA GLY A 133 -16.81 -2.76 2.36
C GLY A 133 -18.13 -3.19 1.71
N ARG A 134 -19.10 -2.25 1.66
CA ARG A 134 -20.30 -2.40 0.82
C ARG A 134 -19.94 -1.99 -0.59
N VAL A 135 -20.17 -2.88 -1.54
CA VAL A 135 -19.79 -2.68 -2.95
C VAL A 135 -20.83 -3.21 -3.90
N LEU A 136 -21.06 -2.44 -4.99
CA LEU A 136 -21.91 -2.82 -6.14
C LEU A 136 -21.06 -3.01 -7.38
N TYR A 137 -21.40 -3.99 -8.19
CA TYR A 137 -20.89 -4.22 -9.52
C TYR A 137 -22.06 -4.16 -10.50
N ILE A 138 -21.96 -3.27 -11.49
CA ILE A 138 -23.01 -3.06 -12.48
C ILE A 138 -22.47 -3.43 -13.85
N ARG A 139 -23.09 -4.42 -14.49
CA ARG A 139 -22.81 -4.82 -15.88
C ARG A 139 -23.59 -3.93 -16.83
N HIS A 140 -22.92 -3.36 -17.81
CA HIS A 140 -23.48 -2.45 -18.80
C HIS A 140 -23.69 -3.12 -20.16
N THR A 141 -24.50 -2.50 -21.02
CA THR A 141 -24.85 -3.00 -22.36
C THR A 141 -23.65 -3.15 -23.30
N ASN A 142 -22.58 -2.37 -23.07
CA ASN A 142 -21.33 -2.47 -23.82
C ASN A 142 -20.35 -3.56 -23.28
N GLY A 143 -20.80 -4.38 -22.33
CA GLY A 143 -20.00 -5.45 -21.72
C GLY A 143 -18.99 -5.00 -20.66
N TYR A 144 -18.90 -3.72 -20.35
CA TYR A 144 -18.09 -3.21 -19.23
C TYR A 144 -18.80 -3.38 -17.89
N THR A 145 -18.04 -3.37 -16.80
CA THR A 145 -18.58 -3.39 -15.44
C THR A 145 -18.06 -2.17 -14.68
N THR A 146 -18.96 -1.40 -14.06
CA THR A 146 -18.57 -0.38 -13.08
C THR A 146 -18.66 -0.93 -11.66
N VAL A 147 -17.74 -0.48 -10.79
CA VAL A 147 -17.65 -0.91 -9.39
C VAL A 147 -17.74 0.32 -8.50
N TYR A 148 -18.59 0.26 -7.48
CA TYR A 148 -18.83 1.33 -6.52
C TYR A 148 -18.55 0.80 -5.12
N GLY A 149 -17.43 1.20 -4.54
CA GLY A 149 -16.94 0.72 -3.24
C GLY A 149 -17.12 1.71 -2.10
N HIS A 150 -16.88 1.22 -0.89
CA HIS A 150 -16.95 1.94 0.39
C HIS A 150 -18.32 2.58 0.70
N LEU A 151 -19.38 2.05 0.12
CA LEU A 151 -20.73 2.59 0.24
C LEU A 151 -21.23 2.57 1.69
N GLN A 152 -22.01 3.60 2.08
CA GLN A 152 -22.67 3.67 3.37
C GLN A 152 -23.89 2.74 3.41
N GLN A 153 -24.75 2.83 2.38
CA GLN A 153 -25.95 2.00 2.26
C GLN A 153 -26.41 1.92 0.79
N PHE A 154 -27.08 0.84 0.44
CA PHE A 154 -27.76 0.71 -0.84
C PHE A 154 -29.12 1.42 -0.81
N LYS A 155 -29.69 1.73 -1.99
CA LYS A 155 -31.00 2.40 -2.12
C LYS A 155 -32.00 1.57 -2.93
N GLY A 156 -33.28 1.88 -2.76
CA GLY A 156 -34.37 1.31 -3.54
C GLY A 156 -34.45 -0.21 -3.51
N ALA A 157 -34.71 -0.81 -4.67
CA ALA A 157 -34.84 -2.26 -4.84
C ALA A 157 -33.59 -3.03 -4.41
N ILE A 158 -32.39 -2.44 -4.60
CA ILE A 158 -31.14 -3.06 -4.20
C ILE A 158 -31.08 -3.24 -2.66
N ALA A 159 -31.49 -2.22 -1.91
CA ALA A 159 -31.49 -2.28 -0.44
C ALA A 159 -32.45 -3.37 0.07
N ASN A 160 -33.64 -3.46 -0.49
CA ASN A 160 -34.63 -4.48 -0.13
C ASN A 160 -34.14 -5.88 -0.46
N TYR A 161 -33.59 -6.06 -1.66
CA TYR A 161 -33.00 -7.33 -2.11
C TYR A 161 -31.91 -7.84 -1.18
N VAL A 162 -30.99 -6.96 -0.76
CA VAL A 162 -29.91 -7.31 0.16
C VAL A 162 -30.44 -7.67 1.53
N LYS A 163 -31.34 -6.81 2.09
CA LYS A 163 -31.91 -7.01 3.45
C LYS A 163 -32.65 -8.35 3.56
N GLU A 164 -33.49 -8.67 2.57
CA GLU A 164 -34.20 -9.95 2.53
C GLU A 164 -33.23 -11.15 2.61
N ARG A 165 -32.14 -11.11 1.83
CA ARG A 165 -31.16 -12.20 1.79
C ARG A 165 -30.30 -12.27 3.06
N GLN A 166 -29.99 -11.13 3.69
CA GLN A 166 -29.34 -11.09 5.00
C GLN A 166 -30.20 -11.77 6.07
N TYR A 167 -31.52 -11.49 6.09
CA TYR A 167 -32.44 -12.16 7.01
C TYR A 167 -32.59 -13.66 6.70
N LYS A 168 -32.74 -14.03 5.42
CA LYS A 168 -32.82 -15.44 5.01
C LYS A 168 -31.55 -16.24 5.40
N GLN A 169 -30.37 -15.63 5.24
CA GLN A 169 -29.10 -16.27 5.57
C GLN A 169 -28.65 -16.05 7.02
N ARG A 170 -29.31 -15.16 7.78
CA ARG A 170 -28.93 -14.75 9.14
C ARG A 170 -27.46 -14.31 9.19
N LYS A 171 -27.02 -13.46 8.25
CA LYS A 171 -25.65 -12.98 8.13
C LYS A 171 -25.61 -11.49 7.83
N PHE A 172 -24.66 -10.78 8.44
CA PHE A 172 -24.35 -9.40 8.08
C PHE A 172 -23.52 -9.35 6.79
N GLU A 173 -22.36 -10.03 6.76
CA GLU A 173 -21.54 -10.13 5.57
C GLU A 173 -22.17 -11.09 4.56
N ILE A 174 -22.29 -10.65 3.31
CA ILE A 174 -23.00 -11.38 2.27
C ILE A 174 -22.38 -11.10 0.89
N GLU A 175 -22.48 -12.08 0.01
CA GLU A 175 -22.10 -11.93 -1.39
C GLU A 175 -23.21 -12.53 -2.27
N LEU A 176 -23.76 -11.70 -3.14
CA LEU A 176 -24.94 -11.99 -3.96
C LEU A 176 -24.65 -11.78 -5.43
N PHE A 177 -25.23 -12.61 -6.26
CA PHE A 177 -25.16 -12.55 -7.72
C PHE A 177 -26.58 -12.54 -8.29
N PRO A 178 -27.24 -11.35 -8.39
CA PRO A 178 -28.56 -11.24 -9.00
C PRO A 178 -28.54 -11.74 -10.45
N LYS A 179 -29.64 -12.31 -10.90
CA LYS A 179 -29.79 -12.73 -12.31
C LYS A 179 -29.79 -11.50 -13.22
N ALA A 180 -29.35 -11.68 -14.46
CA ALA A 180 -29.41 -10.62 -15.46
C ALA A 180 -30.86 -10.09 -15.58
N GLY A 181 -31.01 -8.74 -15.46
CA GLY A 181 -32.31 -8.08 -15.50
C GLY A 181 -33.11 -8.05 -14.18
N GLU A 182 -32.73 -8.84 -13.14
CA GLU A 182 -33.45 -8.87 -11.86
C GLU A 182 -33.39 -7.52 -11.12
N LEU A 183 -32.25 -6.83 -11.21
CA LEU A 183 -32.05 -5.47 -10.69
C LEU A 183 -31.55 -4.56 -11.81
N SER A 184 -32.43 -4.24 -12.75
CA SER A 184 -32.15 -3.32 -13.87
C SER A 184 -32.04 -1.88 -13.39
N LEU A 185 -31.12 -1.12 -14.00
CA LEU A 185 -30.80 0.25 -13.62
C LEU A 185 -30.72 1.15 -14.86
N LYS A 186 -31.14 2.40 -14.67
CA LYS A 186 -30.95 3.46 -15.66
C LYS A 186 -29.79 4.36 -15.30
N LYS A 187 -29.09 4.88 -16.31
CA LYS A 187 -28.07 5.92 -16.18
C LYS A 187 -28.59 7.08 -15.33
N GLY A 188 -27.81 7.49 -14.33
CA GLY A 188 -28.19 8.56 -13.39
C GLY A 188 -29.10 8.14 -12.23
N GLN A 189 -29.64 6.90 -12.22
CA GLN A 189 -30.45 6.39 -11.11
C GLN A 189 -29.59 6.33 -9.81
N ILE A 190 -30.16 6.81 -8.69
CA ILE A 190 -29.53 6.69 -7.37
C ILE A 190 -29.56 5.22 -6.94
N ILE A 191 -28.38 4.65 -6.69
CA ILE A 191 -28.17 3.23 -6.34
C ILE A 191 -27.72 3.02 -4.91
N ALA A 192 -27.05 4.04 -4.33
CA ALA A 192 -26.46 3.95 -3.01
C ALA A 192 -26.15 5.34 -2.44
N LEU A 193 -25.65 5.40 -1.21
CA LEU A 193 -24.97 6.56 -0.63
C LEU A 193 -23.47 6.26 -0.47
N SER A 194 -22.64 7.28 -0.70
CA SER A 194 -21.20 7.21 -0.43
C SER A 194 -20.91 7.03 1.07
N GLY A 195 -19.82 6.38 1.40
CA GLY A 195 -19.53 6.05 2.78
C GLY A 195 -18.04 5.91 3.08
N ASN A 196 -17.76 5.10 4.10
CA ASN A 196 -16.41 4.81 4.58
C ASN A 196 -16.27 3.35 5.00
N THR A 197 -17.05 2.41 4.46
CA THR A 197 -17.04 1.00 4.91
C THR A 197 -15.83 0.24 4.38
N GLY A 198 -15.45 -0.85 5.06
CA GLY A 198 -14.33 -1.71 4.68
C GLY A 198 -12.95 -1.08 4.93
N GLY A 199 -12.01 -1.29 4.02
CA GLY A 199 -10.60 -0.87 4.14
C GLY A 199 -10.32 0.60 3.79
N SER A 200 -11.32 1.48 3.92
CA SER A 200 -11.20 2.92 3.63
C SER A 200 -10.59 3.70 4.80
N GLY A 201 -9.75 4.69 4.51
CA GLY A 201 -9.16 5.59 5.49
C GLY A 201 -9.99 6.85 5.82
N GLY A 202 -11.08 7.10 5.09
CA GLY A 202 -11.98 8.24 5.27
C GLY A 202 -13.10 8.24 4.23
N PRO A 203 -14.16 9.07 4.39
CA PRO A 203 -15.31 9.11 3.47
C PRO A 203 -14.92 9.46 2.03
N HIS A 204 -15.26 8.59 1.09
CA HIS A 204 -15.09 8.77 -0.36
C HIS A 204 -15.88 7.71 -1.13
N LEU A 205 -16.01 7.88 -2.44
CA LEU A 205 -16.47 6.85 -3.35
C LEU A 205 -15.28 6.25 -4.10
N HIS A 206 -15.03 4.96 -3.91
CA HIS A 206 -14.13 4.21 -4.79
C HIS A 206 -14.86 3.79 -6.04
N PHE A 207 -14.37 4.18 -7.23
CA PHE A 207 -15.03 3.93 -8.51
C PHE A 207 -14.09 3.28 -9.51
N GLU A 208 -14.54 2.16 -10.14
CA GLU A 208 -13.78 1.46 -11.17
C GLU A 208 -14.59 1.30 -12.45
N ILE A 209 -13.85 1.23 -13.57
CA ILE A 209 -14.38 0.76 -14.86
C ILE A 209 -13.56 -0.46 -15.27
N ARG A 210 -14.20 -1.61 -15.38
CA ARG A 210 -13.60 -2.86 -15.84
C ARG A 210 -14.04 -3.18 -17.24
N ASN A 211 -13.08 -3.55 -18.10
CA ASN A 211 -13.38 -3.97 -19.46
C ASN A 211 -14.06 -5.36 -19.49
N PRO A 212 -14.57 -5.82 -20.64
CA PRO A 212 -15.22 -7.13 -20.75
C PRO A 212 -14.36 -8.33 -20.32
N SER A 213 -13.01 -8.18 -20.37
CA SER A 213 -12.08 -9.19 -19.87
C SER A 213 -11.84 -9.11 -18.36
N GLY A 214 -12.55 -8.25 -17.61
CA GLY A 214 -12.41 -8.09 -16.17
C GLY A 214 -11.16 -7.30 -15.70
N GLN A 215 -10.39 -6.74 -16.64
CA GLN A 215 -9.25 -5.89 -16.29
C GLN A 215 -9.75 -4.51 -15.87
N SER A 216 -9.19 -3.96 -14.80
CA SER A 216 -9.46 -2.57 -14.42
C SER A 216 -8.77 -1.62 -15.38
N THR A 217 -9.48 -0.58 -15.80
CA THR A 217 -9.03 0.45 -16.74
C THR A 217 -9.12 1.82 -16.08
N ASN A 218 -8.28 2.75 -16.51
CA ASN A 218 -8.35 4.11 -15.98
C ASN A 218 -9.68 4.79 -16.33
N PRO A 219 -10.51 5.19 -15.34
CA PRO A 219 -11.78 5.83 -15.58
C PRO A 219 -11.69 7.12 -16.43
N LEU A 220 -10.58 7.87 -16.34
CA LEU A 220 -10.39 9.09 -17.13
C LEU A 220 -10.30 8.83 -18.64
N LEU A 221 -9.89 7.63 -19.05
CA LEU A 221 -9.84 7.25 -20.48
C LEU A 221 -11.25 7.00 -21.07
N HIS A 222 -12.27 6.91 -20.23
CA HIS A 222 -13.67 6.72 -20.62
C HIS A 222 -14.48 8.03 -20.67
N GLY A 223 -13.81 9.18 -20.63
CA GLY A 223 -14.45 10.49 -20.75
C GLY A 223 -14.88 11.12 -19.42
N LEU A 224 -14.55 10.51 -18.29
CA LEU A 224 -14.69 11.18 -17.00
C LEU A 224 -13.60 12.25 -16.89
N MET A 225 -14.03 13.50 -16.72
CA MET A 225 -13.11 14.65 -16.67
C MET A 225 -12.85 15.08 -15.22
N ILE A 226 -11.61 15.37 -14.95
CA ILE A 226 -11.15 16.04 -13.73
C ILE A 226 -10.53 17.39 -14.09
N ASN A 227 -10.66 18.37 -13.22
CA ASN A 227 -10.01 19.68 -13.38
C ASN A 227 -8.71 19.69 -12.57
N ASP A 228 -7.71 19.00 -13.07
CA ASP A 228 -6.38 18.97 -12.46
C ASP A 228 -5.56 20.20 -12.90
N LYS A 229 -4.94 20.88 -11.93
CA LYS A 229 -4.15 22.10 -12.16
C LYS A 229 -2.73 21.98 -11.60
N LEU A 230 -2.38 20.87 -10.95
CA LEU A 230 -1.09 20.71 -10.31
C LEU A 230 -0.25 19.69 -11.07
N LYS A 231 0.92 20.11 -11.50
CA LYS A 231 1.88 19.21 -12.15
C LYS A 231 2.46 18.20 -11.15
N PRO A 232 2.79 16.98 -11.61
CA PRO A 232 3.53 16.03 -10.82
C PRO A 232 4.93 16.58 -10.47
N GLU A 233 5.54 16.07 -9.41
CA GLU A 233 6.85 16.51 -8.93
C GLU A 233 7.81 15.34 -8.76
N ILE A 234 8.97 15.40 -9.39
CA ILE A 234 10.11 14.54 -9.09
C ILE A 234 10.76 15.04 -7.81
N LYS A 235 10.87 14.18 -6.79
CA LYS A 235 11.50 14.53 -5.50
C LYS A 235 12.94 14.07 -5.44
N ARG A 236 13.21 12.81 -5.82
CA ARG A 236 14.54 12.18 -5.78
C ARG A 236 14.71 11.19 -6.90
N ILE A 237 15.95 10.96 -7.30
CA ILE A 237 16.35 9.78 -8.04
C ILE A 237 17.12 8.83 -7.13
N SER A 238 17.09 7.54 -7.43
CA SER A 238 18.01 6.54 -6.89
C SER A 238 18.88 5.99 -8.03
N ILE A 239 20.13 5.72 -7.73
CA ILE A 239 21.12 5.12 -8.63
C ILE A 239 21.54 3.80 -7.99
N TYR A 240 21.44 2.71 -8.73
CA TYR A 240 21.75 1.35 -8.27
C TYR A 240 22.91 0.79 -9.07
N ARG A 241 23.90 0.21 -8.42
CA ARG A 241 24.95 -0.56 -9.08
C ARG A 241 24.45 -1.97 -9.38
N ARG A 242 24.56 -2.42 -10.63
CA ARG A 242 23.96 -3.66 -11.17
C ARG A 242 25.00 -4.66 -11.64
N ASP A 243 26.11 -4.83 -10.94
CA ASP A 243 27.13 -5.81 -11.30
C ASP A 243 26.58 -7.24 -11.25
N GLN A 244 27.13 -8.12 -12.09
CA GLN A 244 26.62 -9.50 -12.27
C GLN A 244 26.50 -10.30 -10.97
N ASN A 245 27.36 -10.01 -9.97
CA ASN A 245 27.36 -10.68 -8.67
C ASN A 245 26.35 -10.09 -7.65
N SER A 246 25.71 -8.96 -7.95
CA SER A 246 24.71 -8.35 -7.08
C SER A 246 23.27 -8.84 -7.31
N LEU A 247 23.08 -9.82 -8.19
CA LEU A 247 21.83 -10.59 -8.33
C LEU A 247 21.51 -11.40 -7.06
N HIS A 248 22.35 -11.30 -6.02
CA HIS A 248 22.16 -12.01 -4.78
C HIS A 248 20.99 -11.48 -3.98
N SER A 249 20.01 -12.30 -3.96
CA SER A 249 19.15 -12.68 -2.85
C SER A 249 18.01 -11.76 -2.41
N THR A 250 18.03 -10.45 -2.59
CA THR A 250 16.95 -9.61 -2.03
C THR A 250 16.49 -8.48 -2.95
N GLY A 251 17.08 -8.33 -4.15
CA GLY A 251 16.88 -7.15 -4.99
C GLY A 251 17.46 -5.87 -4.36
N ASN A 252 18.32 -6.02 -3.37
CA ASN A 252 18.98 -4.92 -2.65
C ASN A 252 20.33 -4.65 -3.30
N TYR A 253 20.36 -3.68 -4.18
CA TYR A 253 21.59 -3.25 -4.84
C TYR A 253 22.31 -2.17 -4.02
N PRO A 254 23.65 -2.08 -4.11
CA PRO A 254 24.35 -0.87 -3.67
C PRO A 254 23.72 0.34 -4.35
N TYR A 255 23.43 1.39 -3.58
CA TYR A 255 22.65 2.52 -4.08
C TYR A 255 23.05 3.85 -3.46
N THR A 256 22.67 4.94 -4.13
CA THR A 256 22.58 6.27 -3.56
C THR A 256 21.26 6.92 -3.95
N THR A 257 20.79 7.88 -3.15
CA THR A 257 19.60 8.68 -3.46
C THR A 257 19.97 10.15 -3.49
N ILE A 258 19.52 10.87 -4.51
CA ILE A 258 19.87 12.28 -4.73
C ILE A 258 18.59 13.08 -4.91
N SER A 259 18.46 14.18 -4.14
CA SER A 259 17.30 15.06 -4.19
C SER A 259 17.34 15.98 -5.42
N LYS A 260 16.17 16.28 -5.98
CA LYS A 260 16.01 17.30 -7.00
C LYS A 260 16.21 18.68 -6.39
N TRP A 261 16.90 19.55 -7.14
CA TRP A 261 17.11 20.95 -6.83
C TRP A 261 16.78 21.82 -8.05
N GLY A 262 15.67 22.53 -8.04
CA GLY A 262 15.14 23.18 -9.24
C GLY A 262 14.85 22.12 -10.33
N ASP A 263 15.33 22.33 -11.54
CA ASP A 263 15.20 21.39 -12.66
C ASP A 263 16.41 20.44 -12.80
N GLN A 264 17.29 20.40 -11.81
CA GLN A 264 18.52 19.58 -11.83
C GLN A 264 18.62 18.68 -10.61
N ILE A 265 19.37 17.60 -10.76
CA ILE A 265 19.88 16.80 -9.65
C ILE A 265 21.29 17.30 -9.36
N GLN A 266 21.50 17.75 -8.13
CA GLN A 266 22.73 18.44 -7.67
C GLN A 266 23.04 19.79 -8.32
N LYS A 267 23.65 20.70 -7.53
CA LYS A 267 24.11 21.99 -8.02
C LYS A 267 25.31 21.81 -8.96
N LYS A 268 25.05 21.73 -10.29
CA LYS A 268 26.04 21.92 -11.37
C LYS A 268 27.27 21.00 -11.44
N LYS A 269 27.37 19.93 -10.63
CA LYS A 269 28.52 19.00 -10.70
C LYS A 269 28.07 17.62 -11.21
N PRO A 270 28.83 16.95 -12.10
CA PRO A 270 28.56 15.58 -12.49
C PRO A 270 28.58 14.64 -11.28
N ILE A 271 27.72 13.62 -11.32
CA ILE A 271 27.74 12.52 -10.35
C ILE A 271 28.84 11.55 -10.78
N LYS A 272 29.89 11.45 -9.98
CA LYS A 272 30.99 10.53 -10.23
C LYS A 272 30.62 9.11 -9.80
N LEU A 273 30.81 8.16 -10.70
CA LEU A 273 30.52 6.74 -10.50
C LEU A 273 31.72 5.90 -10.95
N LYS A 274 32.09 4.87 -10.19
CA LYS A 274 33.05 3.87 -10.69
C LYS A 274 32.55 3.23 -11.98
N PRO A 275 33.45 2.82 -12.90
CA PRO A 275 33.06 2.01 -14.05
C PRO A 275 32.19 0.81 -13.65
N GLY A 276 31.12 0.55 -14.38
CA GLY A 276 30.18 -0.53 -14.06
C GLY A 276 28.81 -0.37 -14.69
N ASN A 277 27.88 -1.26 -14.31
CA ASN A 277 26.49 -1.22 -14.76
C ASN A 277 25.58 -0.55 -13.73
N TYR A 278 24.73 0.34 -14.18
CA TYR A 278 23.84 1.12 -13.34
C TYR A 278 22.39 1.08 -13.84
N SER A 279 21.48 1.15 -12.89
CA SER A 279 20.05 1.37 -13.12
C SER A 279 19.56 2.48 -12.21
N PHE A 280 18.33 2.93 -12.44
CA PHE A 280 17.79 4.10 -11.78
C PHE A 280 16.43 3.80 -11.15
N GLY A 281 16.01 4.68 -10.25
CA GLY A 281 14.68 4.72 -9.70
C GLY A 281 14.26 6.16 -9.44
N VAL A 282 12.96 6.37 -9.20
CA VAL A 282 12.40 7.70 -8.95
C VAL A 282 11.44 7.69 -7.77
N LEU A 283 11.58 8.67 -6.90
CA LEU A 283 10.56 9.11 -5.98
C LEU A 283 9.88 10.32 -6.60
N ALA A 284 8.64 10.16 -7.00
CA ALA A 284 7.83 11.23 -7.57
C ALA A 284 6.40 11.16 -7.03
N ASN A 285 5.79 12.31 -6.91
CA ASN A 285 4.42 12.47 -6.44
C ASN A 285 3.64 13.24 -7.50
N ASP A 286 2.39 12.84 -7.67
CA ASP A 286 1.40 13.64 -8.36
C ASP A 286 0.43 14.26 -7.34
N TYR A 287 -0.30 15.30 -7.72
CA TYR A 287 -1.21 16.06 -6.87
C TYR A 287 -2.43 16.48 -7.69
N PHE A 288 -3.54 16.78 -7.03
CA PHE A 288 -4.75 17.21 -7.73
C PHE A 288 -5.08 18.68 -7.48
N THR A 289 -5.62 19.02 -6.30
CA THR A 289 -6.02 20.40 -5.94
C THR A 289 -5.14 21.03 -4.88
N ASP A 290 -4.45 20.17 -4.12
CA ASP A 290 -3.56 20.56 -3.04
C ASP A 290 -2.42 19.55 -2.91
N LYS A 291 -1.34 19.93 -2.24
CA LYS A 291 -0.19 19.04 -2.01
C LYS A 291 -0.35 18.12 -0.80
N LYS A 292 -1.53 18.06 -0.17
CA LYS A 292 -1.78 17.21 0.99
C LYS A 292 -2.05 15.76 0.59
N ASN A 293 -2.70 15.54 -0.57
CA ASN A 293 -2.98 14.22 -1.09
C ASN A 293 -2.03 13.90 -2.23
N VAL A 294 -1.23 12.85 -2.00
CA VAL A 294 -0.26 12.35 -2.98
C VAL A 294 -0.95 11.33 -3.87
N LEU A 295 -0.93 11.56 -5.17
CA LEU A 295 -1.39 10.67 -6.21
C LEU A 295 -0.22 9.94 -6.86
N GLY A 296 -0.50 8.88 -7.60
CA GLY A 296 0.50 8.12 -8.34
C GLY A 296 0.78 8.71 -9.72
N ILE A 297 2.03 8.64 -10.18
CA ILE A 297 2.40 8.93 -11.55
C ILE A 297 2.10 7.74 -12.46
N ASN A 298 1.58 8.02 -13.66
CA ASN A 298 1.16 6.99 -14.61
C ASN A 298 2.07 6.84 -15.81
N TYR A 299 2.91 7.84 -16.08
CA TYR A 299 3.84 7.89 -17.20
C TYR A 299 5.21 8.31 -16.70
N CYS A 300 6.23 7.60 -17.13
CA CYS A 300 7.60 7.95 -16.84
C CYS A 300 8.51 7.48 -17.98
N TRP A 301 9.50 8.30 -18.37
CA TRP A 301 10.56 7.87 -19.29
C TRP A 301 11.90 8.48 -18.94
N LEU A 302 12.92 7.68 -19.10
CA LEU A 302 14.32 7.99 -18.83
C LEU A 302 15.13 7.92 -20.12
N THR A 303 15.95 8.94 -20.39
CA THR A 303 16.88 8.95 -21.52
C THR A 303 18.31 9.11 -21.03
N ALA A 304 19.25 8.58 -21.82
CA ALA A 304 20.68 8.78 -21.72
C ALA A 304 21.19 9.31 -23.06
N ASN A 305 21.81 10.49 -23.09
CA ASN A 305 22.22 11.18 -24.32
C ASN A 305 21.07 11.20 -25.35
N ASP A 306 19.86 11.56 -24.90
CA ASP A 306 18.60 11.62 -25.65
C ASP A 306 18.10 10.28 -26.24
N GLN A 307 18.76 9.17 -25.93
CA GLN A 307 18.29 7.83 -26.29
C GLN A 307 17.45 7.23 -25.16
N LEU A 308 16.29 6.61 -25.50
CA LEU A 308 15.43 5.97 -24.52
C LEU A 308 16.16 4.82 -23.83
N VAL A 309 16.22 4.88 -22.50
CA VAL A 309 16.71 3.81 -21.63
C VAL A 309 15.54 2.98 -21.10
N TYR A 310 14.50 3.67 -20.62
CA TYR A 310 13.35 3.02 -19.98
C TYR A 310 12.13 3.92 -20.01
N SER A 311 10.95 3.30 -20.16
CA SER A 311 9.68 3.98 -19.93
C SER A 311 8.62 3.02 -19.42
N TYR A 312 7.63 3.55 -18.72
CA TYR A 312 6.41 2.81 -18.40
C TYR A 312 5.17 3.67 -18.54
N GLN A 313 4.05 2.98 -18.81
CA GLN A 313 2.72 3.57 -18.88
C GLN A 313 1.68 2.51 -18.49
N ILE A 314 0.78 2.85 -17.56
CA ILE A 314 -0.24 1.92 -17.08
C ILE A 314 -1.63 2.47 -17.36
N HIS A 315 -2.35 1.87 -18.32
CA HIS A 315 -3.74 2.23 -18.68
C HIS A 315 -4.76 1.23 -18.16
N LYS A 316 -4.35 0.00 -17.98
CA LYS A 316 -5.17 -1.11 -17.49
C LYS A 316 -4.27 -2.13 -16.81
N PHE A 317 -4.84 -2.91 -15.90
CA PHE A 317 -4.14 -4.04 -15.30
C PHE A 317 -5.08 -5.20 -14.98
N ASN A 318 -4.49 -6.40 -14.89
CA ASN A 318 -5.19 -7.58 -14.43
C ASN A 318 -4.96 -7.76 -12.91
N PHE A 319 -6.00 -8.07 -12.16
CA PHE A 319 -5.91 -8.29 -10.71
C PHE A 319 -4.92 -9.40 -10.32
N SER A 320 -4.77 -10.44 -11.15
CA SER A 320 -3.74 -11.48 -10.94
C SER A 320 -2.31 -10.94 -10.99
N GLN A 321 -2.10 -9.78 -11.59
CA GLN A 321 -0.80 -9.12 -11.69
C GLN A 321 -0.55 -8.11 -10.56
N GLY A 322 -1.55 -7.82 -9.72
CA GLY A 322 -1.48 -6.75 -8.72
C GLY A 322 -0.27 -6.85 -7.81
N ARG A 323 0.11 -8.06 -7.37
CA ARG A 323 1.26 -8.25 -6.48
C ARG A 323 2.63 -8.05 -7.14
N TYR A 324 2.71 -8.03 -8.47
CA TYR A 324 3.96 -7.68 -9.16
C TYR A 324 4.32 -6.19 -9.03
N ILE A 325 3.50 -5.38 -8.35
CA ILE A 325 3.92 -4.08 -7.84
C ILE A 325 5.22 -4.16 -7.06
N ASN A 326 5.46 -5.24 -6.30
CA ASN A 326 6.69 -5.46 -5.54
C ASN A 326 7.94 -5.67 -6.43
N ALA A 327 7.76 -5.97 -7.71
CA ALA A 327 8.82 -5.99 -8.71
C ALA A 327 8.98 -4.64 -9.44
N HIS A 328 7.97 -3.77 -9.36
CA HIS A 328 7.96 -2.44 -9.96
C HIS A 328 8.55 -1.36 -9.04
N ILE A 329 8.43 -1.53 -7.73
CA ILE A 329 8.95 -0.59 -6.73
C ILE A 329 10.20 -1.14 -6.03
N ASP A 330 10.94 -0.28 -5.34
CA ASP A 330 12.00 -0.68 -4.45
C ASP A 330 11.46 -1.01 -3.05
N PRO A 331 11.40 -2.29 -2.63
CA PRO A 331 10.83 -2.67 -1.34
C PRO A 331 11.72 -2.29 -0.17
N TYR A 332 13.05 -2.21 -0.35
CA TYR A 332 13.98 -1.80 0.71
C TYR A 332 13.84 -0.30 1.03
N LEU A 333 13.87 0.56 0.01
CA LEU A 333 13.67 2.00 0.19
C LEU A 333 12.28 2.32 0.73
N LYS A 334 11.26 1.59 0.29
CA LYS A 334 9.90 1.69 0.85
C LYS A 334 9.89 1.37 2.34
N TRP A 335 10.57 0.34 2.78
CA TRP A 335 10.65 -0.03 4.19
C TRP A 335 11.47 0.98 4.99
N LYS A 336 12.65 1.37 4.48
CA LYS A 336 13.61 2.25 5.15
C LYS A 336 13.09 3.68 5.28
N GLU A 337 12.59 4.26 4.19
CA GLU A 337 12.19 5.67 4.12
C GLU A 337 10.68 5.90 4.22
N LYS A 338 9.87 4.84 4.24
CA LYS A 338 8.40 4.89 4.17
C LYS A 338 7.90 5.65 2.92
N LYS A 339 8.68 5.63 1.83
CA LYS A 339 8.42 6.28 0.55
C LYS A 339 8.53 5.29 -0.59
N ILE A 340 7.72 5.46 -1.62
CA ILE A 340 7.67 4.53 -2.76
C ILE A 340 8.58 5.05 -3.87
N TYR A 341 9.67 4.33 -4.10
CA TYR A 341 10.55 4.53 -5.24
C TYR A 341 10.17 3.57 -6.36
N VAL A 342 9.84 4.09 -7.52
CA VAL A 342 9.58 3.31 -8.74
C VAL A 342 10.91 2.94 -9.38
N ARG A 343 11.12 1.67 -9.68
CA ARG A 343 12.29 1.19 -10.43
C ARG A 343 12.16 1.56 -11.90
N LEU A 344 13.18 2.18 -12.46
CA LEU A 344 13.29 2.52 -13.89
C LEU A 344 14.10 1.46 -14.64
N PHE A 345 13.89 0.20 -14.27
CA PHE A 345 14.46 -0.98 -14.90
C PHE A 345 13.52 -2.18 -14.67
N LYS A 346 13.64 -3.17 -15.52
CA LYS A 346 12.80 -4.36 -15.44
C LYS A 346 13.58 -5.53 -14.86
N GLU A 347 13.15 -6.02 -13.70
CA GLU A 347 13.68 -7.25 -13.13
C GLU A 347 13.32 -8.48 -13.98
N PRO A 348 14.17 -9.52 -14.06
CA PRO A 348 13.90 -10.71 -14.87
C PRO A 348 12.61 -11.42 -14.51
N PHE A 349 12.21 -11.36 -13.23
CA PHE A 349 10.99 -11.97 -12.69
C PHE A 349 9.75 -11.06 -12.75
N ASN A 350 9.83 -9.90 -13.38
CA ASN A 350 8.73 -8.96 -13.51
C ASN A 350 7.98 -9.20 -14.84
N PRO A 351 6.78 -9.83 -14.85
CA PRO A 351 6.02 -10.13 -16.06
C PRO A 351 5.14 -8.97 -16.54
N LEU A 352 5.11 -7.84 -15.80
CA LEU A 352 4.23 -6.72 -16.14
C LEU A 352 4.54 -6.20 -17.55
N PRO A 353 3.52 -5.91 -18.38
CA PRO A 353 3.69 -5.57 -19.79
C PRO A 353 3.81 -4.06 -20.06
N TYR A 354 4.03 -3.24 -19.03
CA TYR A 354 3.87 -1.79 -19.09
C TYR A 354 5.10 -1.03 -19.56
N TYR A 355 6.20 -1.72 -19.90
CA TYR A 355 7.51 -1.13 -20.08
C TYR A 355 7.97 -1.14 -21.53
N GLN A 356 8.63 -0.05 -21.94
CA GLN A 356 9.54 -0.02 -23.09
C GLN A 356 10.96 0.21 -22.54
N GLN A 357 11.94 -0.52 -23.05
CA GLN A 357 13.27 -0.51 -22.45
C GLN A 357 14.36 -0.91 -23.43
N LYS A 358 15.53 -0.31 -23.28
CA LYS A 358 16.79 -0.75 -23.88
C LYS A 358 17.64 -1.39 -22.79
N ASN A 359 18.26 -2.52 -23.04
CA ASN A 359 19.11 -3.25 -22.10
C ASN A 359 18.46 -3.42 -20.68
N LYS A 360 17.17 -3.73 -20.64
CA LYS A 360 16.37 -3.86 -19.40
C LYS A 360 16.41 -2.62 -18.48
N GLY A 361 16.76 -1.45 -18.98
CA GLY A 361 16.93 -0.23 -18.19
C GLY A 361 18.29 -0.11 -17.52
N ASN A 362 19.29 -0.90 -17.94
CA ASN A 362 20.66 -0.80 -17.47
C ASN A 362 21.49 0.12 -18.39
N LEU A 363 22.40 0.86 -17.79
CA LEU A 363 23.35 1.73 -18.43
C LEU A 363 24.77 1.34 -18.01
N THR A 364 25.66 1.10 -18.95
CA THR A 364 27.08 0.86 -18.68
C THR A 364 27.81 2.20 -18.69
N ILE A 365 28.63 2.45 -17.69
CA ILE A 365 29.49 3.64 -17.55
C ILE A 365 30.93 3.14 -17.52
N SER A 366 31.76 3.62 -18.43
CA SER A 366 33.19 3.38 -18.49
C SER A 366 33.97 4.51 -17.82
N ASP A 367 35.25 4.31 -17.55
CA ASP A 367 36.12 5.38 -17.04
C ASP A 367 36.22 6.52 -18.07
N GLY A 368 36.06 7.75 -17.61
CA GLY A 368 36.05 8.94 -18.49
C GLY A 368 34.72 9.23 -19.20
N ASP A 369 33.74 8.33 -19.18
CA ASP A 369 32.45 8.57 -19.81
C ASP A 369 31.73 9.77 -19.19
N SER A 370 31.04 10.55 -20.01
CA SER A 370 30.10 11.59 -19.58
C SER A 370 28.76 11.38 -20.25
N VAL A 371 27.72 11.10 -19.42
CA VAL A 371 26.39 10.76 -19.90
C VAL A 371 25.35 11.72 -19.36
N ILE A 372 24.59 12.34 -20.26
CA ILE A 372 23.48 13.24 -19.92
C ILE A 372 22.23 12.42 -19.70
N MET A 373 21.71 12.44 -18.48
CA MET A 373 20.48 11.75 -18.11
C MET A 373 19.33 12.73 -18.05
N ARG A 374 18.17 12.34 -18.58
CA ARG A 374 16.92 13.11 -18.43
C ARG A 374 15.80 12.18 -18.04
N LEU A 375 15.06 12.56 -17.00
CA LEU A 375 13.87 11.87 -16.53
C LEU A 375 12.67 12.78 -16.69
N TYR A 376 11.61 12.24 -17.24
CA TYR A 376 10.32 12.90 -17.39
C TYR A 376 9.23 12.07 -16.72
N ILE A 377 8.30 12.76 -16.07
CA ILE A 377 7.07 12.18 -15.57
C ILE A 377 5.88 12.97 -16.09
N LYS A 378 4.75 12.30 -16.25
CA LYS A 378 3.52 12.91 -16.73
C LYS A 378 2.32 12.32 -16.02
N ASP A 379 1.34 13.15 -15.66
CA ASP A 379 0.02 12.76 -15.18
C ASP A 379 -0.98 12.49 -16.33
N TYR A 380 -2.24 12.19 -15.98
CA TYR A 380 -3.30 12.00 -16.95
C TYR A 380 -3.88 13.30 -17.51
N ALA A 381 -3.74 14.42 -16.79
CA ALA A 381 -4.13 15.74 -17.29
C ALA A 381 -3.20 16.26 -18.38
N GLY A 382 -2.03 15.63 -18.53
CA GLY A 382 -1.04 15.99 -19.52
C GLY A 382 0.07 16.89 -19.01
N MET A 383 0.03 17.27 -17.74
CA MET A 383 1.06 18.09 -17.11
C MET A 383 2.32 17.26 -16.82
N MET A 384 3.47 17.90 -16.86
CA MET A 384 4.77 17.22 -16.80
C MET A 384 5.72 17.89 -15.83
N ASP A 385 6.61 17.06 -15.27
CA ASP A 385 7.84 17.50 -14.62
C ASP A 385 9.04 16.75 -15.22
N SER A 386 10.21 17.36 -15.14
CA SER A 386 11.44 16.75 -15.63
C SER A 386 12.63 17.10 -14.75
N VAL A 387 13.69 16.31 -14.89
CA VAL A 387 14.96 16.57 -14.23
C VAL A 387 16.11 16.09 -15.09
N LEU A 388 17.21 16.83 -15.05
CA LEU A 388 18.45 16.57 -15.76
C LEU A 388 19.60 16.36 -14.77
N TRP A 389 20.50 15.42 -15.08
CA TRP A 389 21.79 15.27 -14.40
C TRP A 389 22.84 14.69 -15.34
N VAL A 390 24.10 14.82 -14.97
CA VAL A 390 25.24 14.27 -15.70
C VAL A 390 25.90 13.20 -14.85
N LEU A 391 26.17 12.05 -15.43
CA LEU A 391 27.00 11.01 -14.86
C LEU A 391 28.40 11.11 -15.44
N HIS A 392 29.42 10.90 -14.59
CA HIS A 392 30.82 10.82 -15.02
C HIS A 392 31.44 9.55 -14.47
N GLY A 393 32.01 8.75 -15.36
CA GLY A 393 32.78 7.56 -15.03
C GLY A 393 34.14 7.96 -14.46
N ASP A 394 34.42 7.57 -13.22
CA ASP A 394 35.69 7.87 -12.53
C ASP A 394 36.09 6.65 -11.70
N LYS A 395 37.19 5.99 -12.08
CA LYS A 395 37.73 4.82 -11.36
C LYS A 395 38.04 5.10 -9.88
N ASN A 396 38.28 6.36 -9.53
CA ASN A 396 38.58 6.80 -8.17
C ASN A 396 37.31 7.21 -7.38
N ALA A 397 36.13 7.16 -8.00
CA ALA A 397 34.90 7.46 -7.29
C ALA A 397 34.63 6.51 -6.12
N SER A 398 33.89 6.94 -5.12
CA SER A 398 33.50 6.10 -3.99
C SER A 398 32.52 5.01 -4.39
N GLU A 399 32.57 3.86 -3.73
CA GLU A 399 31.57 2.81 -3.87
C GLU A 399 30.19 3.27 -3.36
N LEU A 400 29.14 2.81 -4.02
CA LEU A 400 27.78 3.04 -3.52
C LEU A 400 27.52 2.24 -2.23
N ALA A 401 26.78 2.83 -1.31
CA ALA A 401 26.45 2.19 -0.04
C ALA A 401 25.64 0.90 -0.26
N LYS A 402 26.05 -0.17 0.41
CA LYS A 402 25.29 -1.42 0.45
C LYS A 402 24.09 -1.29 1.40
N PRO A 403 22.96 -1.91 1.11
CA PRO A 403 21.88 -2.03 2.08
C PRO A 403 22.37 -2.71 3.36
N VAL A 404 21.93 -2.19 4.52
CA VAL A 404 22.34 -2.74 5.82
C VAL A 404 21.76 -4.14 5.97
N GLY A 405 22.65 -5.10 6.19
CA GLY A 405 22.31 -6.48 6.51
C GLY A 405 22.34 -6.71 8.02
N GLY A 406 21.39 -7.46 8.55
CA GLY A 406 21.42 -7.90 9.95
C GLY A 406 22.26 -9.16 10.12
N ILE A 407 22.69 -9.43 11.36
CA ILE A 407 23.31 -10.68 11.77
C ILE A 407 22.26 -11.79 11.73
N SER A 408 22.60 -12.96 11.22
CA SER A 408 21.76 -14.16 11.19
C SER A 408 22.51 -15.33 11.84
N ASP A 409 21.78 -16.23 12.50
CA ASP A 409 22.34 -17.45 13.06
C ASP A 409 22.56 -18.49 11.93
N GLU A 410 21.71 -18.44 10.92
CA GLU A 410 21.79 -19.35 9.79
C GLU A 410 21.38 -18.65 8.48
N VAL A 411 22.00 -19.06 7.37
CA VAL A 411 21.68 -18.64 6.01
C VAL A 411 21.38 -19.86 5.14
N LYS A 412 20.21 -19.93 4.54
CA LYS A 412 19.80 -20.99 3.60
C LYS A 412 19.45 -20.40 2.25
N GLN A 413 19.90 -21.02 1.18
CA GLN A 413 19.44 -20.63 -0.14
C GLN A 413 17.99 -21.09 -0.36
N VAL A 414 17.08 -20.14 -0.58
CA VAL A 414 15.68 -20.41 -0.86
C VAL A 414 15.38 -20.26 -2.33
N LYS A 415 14.78 -21.29 -2.89
CA LYS A 415 14.17 -21.32 -4.23
C LYS A 415 12.74 -21.88 -4.11
N ASN A 416 12.00 -21.92 -5.20
CA ASN A 416 10.68 -22.54 -5.18
C ASN A 416 10.74 -24.01 -4.73
N ASN A 417 9.77 -24.47 -3.95
CA ASN A 417 9.68 -25.79 -3.32
C ASN A 417 10.84 -26.08 -2.34
N THR A 418 11.30 -25.07 -1.63
CA THR A 418 12.30 -25.25 -0.56
C THR A 418 11.60 -25.49 0.77
N ARG A 419 12.10 -26.45 1.53
CA ARG A 419 11.73 -26.70 2.92
C ARG A 419 12.94 -26.48 3.81
N ILE A 420 12.74 -25.76 4.92
CA ILE A 420 13.77 -25.42 5.88
C ILE A 420 13.29 -25.84 7.25
N GLN A 421 14.08 -26.71 7.91
CA GLN A 421 13.95 -26.98 9.33
C GLN A 421 14.92 -26.07 10.09
N PHE A 422 14.42 -25.36 11.12
CA PHE A 422 15.23 -24.47 11.95
C PHE A 422 14.69 -24.50 13.39
N TYR A 423 15.36 -25.22 14.28
CA TYR A 423 14.85 -25.57 15.61
C TYR A 423 13.46 -26.21 15.52
N GLU A 424 12.50 -25.74 16.32
CA GLU A 424 11.11 -26.23 16.33
C GLU A 424 10.28 -25.77 15.12
N TRP A 425 10.87 -24.92 14.25
CA TRP A 425 10.19 -24.33 13.09
C TRP A 425 10.47 -25.10 11.81
N ASP A 426 9.43 -25.29 11.03
CA ASP A 426 9.51 -25.87 9.68
C ASP A 426 8.85 -24.92 8.70
N ILE A 427 9.63 -24.41 7.74
CA ILE A 427 9.21 -23.39 6.76
C ILE A 427 9.21 -24.04 5.39
N ASN A 428 8.04 -24.14 4.79
CA ASN A 428 7.88 -24.64 3.43
C ASN A 428 7.50 -23.48 2.50
N VAL A 429 8.33 -23.27 1.47
CA VAL A 429 8.19 -22.24 0.43
C VAL A 429 7.63 -22.88 -0.84
N PRO A 430 6.31 -22.89 -1.08
CA PRO A 430 5.70 -23.49 -2.27
C PRO A 430 6.14 -22.81 -3.56
N LYS A 431 5.86 -23.46 -4.70
CA LYS A 431 6.06 -22.89 -6.03
C LYS A 431 5.34 -21.55 -6.17
N LYS A 432 6.02 -20.55 -6.74
CA LYS A 432 5.50 -19.19 -6.94
C LYS A 432 5.27 -18.38 -5.65
N SER A 433 5.81 -18.77 -4.49
CA SER A 433 5.71 -17.97 -3.26
C SER A 433 6.72 -16.84 -3.21
N ILE A 434 7.81 -16.96 -3.93
CA ILE A 434 8.86 -15.93 -4.03
C ILE A 434 9.00 -15.42 -5.47
N TYR A 435 9.53 -14.22 -5.62
CA TYR A 435 9.78 -13.61 -6.93
C TYR A 435 11.03 -14.19 -7.61
N HIS A 436 12.08 -14.46 -6.84
CA HIS A 436 13.35 -15.04 -7.27
C HIS A 436 14.03 -15.76 -6.11
N PRO A 437 14.98 -16.66 -6.35
CA PRO A 437 15.81 -17.28 -5.32
C PRO A 437 16.61 -16.22 -4.53
N PHE A 438 16.82 -16.45 -3.24
CA PHE A 438 17.62 -15.57 -2.38
C PHE A 438 18.16 -16.30 -1.14
N ASP A 439 19.16 -15.70 -0.48
CA ASP A 439 19.74 -16.19 0.77
C ASP A 439 18.82 -15.80 1.93
N PHE A 440 18.15 -16.80 2.46
CA PHE A 440 17.17 -16.67 3.52
C PHE A 440 17.88 -16.68 4.87
N LYS A 441 17.76 -15.61 5.63
CA LYS A 441 18.42 -15.43 6.91
C LYS A 441 17.47 -15.76 8.04
N LEU A 442 17.95 -16.57 8.99
CA LEU A 442 17.18 -17.05 10.14
C LEU A 442 17.91 -16.69 11.42
N LYS A 443 17.15 -16.32 12.45
CA LYS A 443 17.66 -16.04 13.78
C LYS A 443 16.64 -16.37 14.85
N ILE A 444 17.06 -17.00 15.95
CA ILE A 444 16.23 -17.12 17.14
C ILE A 444 16.54 -15.96 18.09
N LYS A 445 15.50 -15.30 18.57
CA LYS A 445 15.56 -14.23 19.58
C LYS A 445 14.86 -14.67 20.86
N ASN A 446 15.07 -13.93 21.93
CA ASN A 446 14.42 -14.17 23.21
C ASN A 446 12.89 -14.15 23.12
N VAL A 447 12.24 -14.76 24.09
CA VAL A 447 10.79 -14.74 24.23
C VAL A 447 10.33 -13.29 24.45
N LYS A 448 9.34 -12.84 23.68
CA LYS A 448 8.69 -11.55 23.90
C LYS A 448 7.54 -11.69 24.91
N SER A 449 7.26 -10.61 25.63
CA SER A 449 6.13 -10.56 26.58
C SER A 449 4.83 -11.02 25.92
N GLY A 450 4.07 -11.88 26.61
CA GLY A 450 2.83 -12.46 26.12
C GLY A 450 2.97 -13.61 25.12
N MET A 451 4.21 -14.04 24.81
CA MET A 451 4.45 -15.18 23.93
C MET A 451 4.97 -16.39 24.73
N LEU A 452 4.71 -17.59 24.23
CA LEU A 452 5.18 -18.86 24.78
C LEU A 452 6.55 -19.25 24.21
N SER A 453 6.70 -19.11 22.88
CA SER A 453 7.93 -19.51 22.19
C SER A 453 8.98 -18.40 22.13
N LYS A 454 10.24 -18.79 21.95
CA LYS A 454 11.26 -17.88 21.41
C LYS A 454 10.78 -17.29 20.07
N THR A 455 11.27 -16.10 19.75
CA THR A 455 10.91 -15.40 18.52
C THR A 455 11.79 -15.86 17.36
N LEU A 456 11.17 -16.38 16.31
CA LEU A 456 11.82 -16.61 15.02
C LEU A 456 11.87 -15.31 14.23
N GLN A 457 13.06 -14.81 13.92
CA GLN A 457 13.24 -13.85 12.84
C GLN A 457 13.42 -14.59 11.53
N MET A 458 12.41 -14.49 10.68
CA MET A 458 12.34 -15.13 9.38
C MET A 458 12.64 -14.07 8.32
N HIS A 459 13.94 -13.95 7.99
CA HIS A 459 14.49 -12.99 7.03
C HIS A 459 14.16 -11.51 7.33
N TYR A 460 14.23 -10.65 6.31
CA TYR A 460 13.94 -9.22 6.42
C TYR A 460 12.49 -8.89 6.06
N PRO A 461 11.81 -8.04 6.83
CA PRO A 461 10.39 -7.71 6.61
C PRO A 461 10.13 -6.97 5.29
N TYR A 462 11.15 -6.36 4.69
CA TYR A 462 11.04 -5.68 3.41
C TYR A 462 11.14 -6.61 2.20
N THR A 463 11.58 -7.86 2.36
CA THR A 463 11.63 -8.83 1.25
C THR A 463 10.22 -9.35 0.96
N PRO A 464 9.63 -9.01 -0.19
CA PRO A 464 8.24 -9.33 -0.46
C PRO A 464 8.07 -10.80 -0.86
N LEU A 465 7.01 -11.42 -0.38
CA LEU A 465 6.52 -12.70 -0.88
C LEU A 465 5.42 -12.48 -1.94
N HIS A 466 5.46 -13.26 -3.01
CA HIS A 466 4.42 -13.22 -4.04
C HIS A 466 3.15 -13.93 -3.58
N SER A 467 3.29 -15.08 -2.92
CA SER A 467 2.19 -15.86 -2.35
C SER A 467 2.52 -16.31 -0.93
N TYR A 468 1.62 -17.08 -0.34
CA TYR A 468 1.81 -17.62 1.00
C TYR A 468 2.92 -18.67 1.05
N ILE A 469 3.65 -18.67 2.17
CA ILE A 469 4.48 -19.77 2.63
C ILE A 469 3.75 -20.48 3.78
N ASN A 470 4.04 -21.77 3.95
CA ASN A 470 3.50 -22.55 5.06
C ASN A 470 4.55 -22.61 6.16
N VAL A 471 4.14 -22.37 7.39
CA VAL A 471 5.02 -22.41 8.56
C VAL A 471 4.40 -23.35 9.58
N SER A 472 5.22 -24.21 10.15
CA SER A 472 4.83 -25.11 11.22
C SER A 472 5.77 -24.92 12.42
N TYR A 473 5.23 -25.15 13.60
CA TYR A 473 5.98 -25.11 14.86
C TYR A 473 5.69 -26.36 15.68
N THR A 474 6.73 -27.08 16.12
CA THR A 474 6.58 -28.24 16.99
C THR A 474 6.33 -27.75 18.43
N VAL A 475 5.14 -27.94 18.91
CA VAL A 475 4.67 -27.45 20.21
C VAL A 475 5.19 -28.38 21.31
N PRO A 476 5.87 -27.88 22.35
CA PRO A 476 6.23 -28.66 23.53
C PRO A 476 5.01 -29.24 24.23
N GLU A 477 5.14 -30.43 24.80
CA GLU A 477 4.05 -31.18 25.43
C GLU A 477 3.28 -30.33 26.47
N LYS A 478 4.00 -29.58 27.29
CA LYS A 478 3.40 -28.68 28.32
C LYS A 478 2.45 -27.60 27.77
N TRP A 479 2.46 -27.32 26.46
CA TRP A 479 1.56 -26.33 25.83
C TRP A 479 0.42 -26.97 25.04
N ILE A 480 0.41 -28.29 24.87
CA ILE A 480 -0.64 -29.00 24.11
C ILE A 480 -2.02 -28.80 24.77
N SER A 481 -2.07 -28.66 26.10
CA SER A 481 -3.30 -28.42 26.86
C SER A 481 -4.04 -27.15 26.46
N TYR A 482 -3.35 -26.13 25.90
CA TYR A 482 -4.02 -24.93 25.38
C TYR A 482 -4.88 -25.24 24.13
N GLY A 483 -4.64 -26.36 23.44
CA GLY A 483 -5.48 -26.85 22.33
C GLY A 483 -5.72 -25.80 21.24
N SER A 484 -6.99 -25.55 20.95
CA SER A 484 -7.39 -24.57 19.92
C SER A 484 -7.06 -23.11 20.24
N LYS A 485 -6.63 -22.80 21.48
CA LYS A 485 -6.24 -21.45 21.90
C LYS A 485 -4.85 -21.07 21.39
N LEU A 486 -3.98 -22.06 21.11
CA LEU A 486 -2.66 -21.82 20.53
C LEU A 486 -2.77 -21.15 19.15
N CYS A 487 -1.95 -20.15 18.91
CA CYS A 487 -1.87 -19.47 17.63
C CYS A 487 -0.50 -18.82 17.39
N ALA A 488 -0.22 -18.53 16.14
CA ALA A 488 0.96 -17.80 15.73
C ALA A 488 0.67 -16.30 15.65
N PHE A 489 1.71 -15.53 15.93
CA PHE A 489 1.71 -14.07 15.83
C PHE A 489 2.89 -13.61 15.01
N SER A 490 2.70 -12.62 14.16
CA SER A 490 3.79 -11.81 13.60
C SER A 490 3.94 -10.53 14.41
N MET A 491 5.16 -9.99 14.45
CA MET A 491 5.49 -8.86 15.29
C MET A 491 6.33 -7.83 14.53
N ASP A 492 6.06 -6.56 14.78
CA ASP A 492 6.97 -5.47 14.46
C ASP A 492 7.46 -4.79 15.76
N VAL A 493 8.10 -3.63 15.65
CA VAL A 493 8.65 -2.90 16.81
C VAL A 493 7.58 -2.53 17.83
N SER A 494 6.34 -2.29 17.38
CA SER A 494 5.28 -1.68 18.21
C SER A 494 3.99 -2.51 18.30
N ARG A 495 3.82 -3.52 17.45
CA ARG A 495 2.55 -4.24 17.32
C ARG A 495 2.74 -5.74 17.15
N THR A 496 1.78 -6.47 17.68
CA THR A 496 1.59 -7.90 17.48
C THR A 496 0.36 -8.11 16.60
N TYR A 497 0.50 -8.97 15.60
CA TYR A 497 -0.57 -9.29 14.64
C TYR A 497 -0.88 -10.77 14.70
N TYR A 498 -2.15 -11.08 14.78
CA TYR A 498 -2.66 -12.45 14.78
C TYR A 498 -2.52 -13.09 13.39
N GLU A 499 -1.81 -14.22 13.31
CA GLU A 499 -1.59 -15.01 12.08
C GLU A 499 -2.46 -16.28 12.04
N GLY A 500 -3.10 -16.61 13.14
CA GLY A 500 -3.91 -17.81 13.23
C GLY A 500 -3.12 -19.07 13.54
N GLY A 501 -3.53 -20.14 12.92
CA GLY A 501 -2.93 -21.46 13.07
C GLY A 501 -3.90 -22.52 13.55
N THR A 502 -3.62 -23.77 13.19
CA THR A 502 -4.38 -24.95 13.62
C THR A 502 -3.41 -25.98 14.18
N LEU A 503 -3.70 -26.46 15.38
CA LEU A 503 -2.94 -27.53 16.02
C LEU A 503 -3.38 -28.89 15.48
N HIS A 504 -2.42 -29.72 15.05
CA HIS A 504 -2.57 -31.10 14.60
C HIS A 504 -1.57 -31.97 15.38
N GLY A 505 -2.06 -32.77 16.31
CA GLY A 505 -1.18 -33.43 17.29
C GLY A 505 -0.36 -32.38 18.06
N ASN A 506 0.95 -32.45 17.98
CA ASN A 506 1.88 -31.48 18.56
C ASN A 506 2.43 -30.44 17.55
N VAL A 507 1.84 -30.30 16.35
CA VAL A 507 2.33 -29.37 15.32
C VAL A 507 1.29 -28.29 15.06
N LEU A 508 1.64 -27.03 15.36
CA LEU A 508 0.84 -25.86 15.00
C LEU A 508 1.21 -25.41 13.58
N LYS A 509 0.24 -25.37 12.66
CA LYS A 509 0.42 -25.00 11.26
C LYS A 509 -0.30 -23.70 10.94
N PHE A 510 0.38 -22.78 10.26
CA PHE A 510 -0.20 -21.53 9.76
C PHE A 510 0.40 -21.13 8.41
N LYS A 511 -0.18 -20.09 7.79
CA LYS A 511 0.30 -19.54 6.53
C LYS A 511 0.56 -18.07 6.69
N THR A 512 1.67 -17.58 6.15
CA THR A 512 1.94 -16.15 6.10
C THR A 512 2.41 -15.71 4.72
N ARG A 513 2.27 -14.42 4.45
CA ARG A 513 2.69 -13.78 3.20
C ARG A 513 3.61 -12.59 3.44
N SER A 514 4.15 -12.51 4.63
CA SER A 514 5.18 -11.55 5.05
C SER A 514 6.34 -12.28 5.69
N LEU A 515 7.50 -11.64 5.69
CA LEU A 515 8.68 -12.05 6.43
C LEU A 515 8.89 -11.11 7.61
N GLY A 516 9.69 -11.50 8.59
CA GLY A 516 9.91 -10.74 9.82
C GLY A 516 9.91 -11.62 11.06
N GLU A 517 9.39 -11.13 12.16
CA GLU A 517 9.41 -11.83 13.46
C GLU A 517 8.12 -12.57 13.74
N TYR A 518 8.24 -13.82 14.22
CA TYR A 518 7.13 -14.71 14.54
C TYR A 518 7.34 -15.38 15.89
N ALA A 519 6.25 -15.56 16.64
CA ALA A 519 6.23 -16.36 17.84
C ALA A 519 4.89 -17.09 18.01
N ILE A 520 4.91 -18.12 18.87
CA ILE A 520 3.69 -18.84 19.28
C ILE A 520 3.25 -18.29 20.62
N GLY A 521 1.95 -18.03 20.72
CA GLY A 521 1.25 -17.66 21.94
C GLY A 521 -0.10 -18.33 21.99
N TYR A 522 -0.96 -17.86 22.87
CA TYR A 522 -2.33 -18.36 23.03
C TYR A 522 -3.28 -17.20 23.34
N ASP A 523 -4.56 -17.43 23.09
CA ASP A 523 -5.62 -16.47 23.37
C ASP A 523 -6.80 -17.19 24.04
N GLU A 524 -6.98 -16.95 25.35
CA GLU A 524 -8.05 -17.51 26.17
C GLU A 524 -9.08 -16.46 26.60
N LEU A 525 -8.78 -15.17 26.39
CA LEU A 525 -9.64 -14.11 26.87
C LEU A 525 -10.76 -13.84 25.85
N PRO A 526 -12.03 -13.87 26.28
CA PRO A 526 -13.13 -13.56 25.39
C PRO A 526 -13.22 -12.07 25.08
N PRO A 527 -13.83 -11.69 23.93
CA PRO A 527 -14.07 -10.29 23.59
C PRO A 527 -14.84 -9.53 24.67
N THR A 528 -14.49 -8.27 24.91
CA THR A 528 -15.23 -7.41 25.83
C THR A 528 -16.42 -6.79 25.12
N ILE A 529 -17.61 -6.82 25.73
CA ILE A 529 -18.83 -6.17 25.24
C ILE A 529 -19.21 -5.05 26.21
N LYS A 530 -19.20 -3.80 25.72
CA LYS A 530 -19.65 -2.62 26.49
C LYS A 530 -20.84 -1.97 25.80
N PRO A 531 -22.04 -1.93 26.46
CA PRO A 531 -23.20 -1.27 25.90
C PRO A 531 -22.96 0.25 25.83
N ILE A 532 -23.29 0.88 24.72
CA ILE A 532 -23.30 2.34 24.52
C ILE A 532 -24.76 2.80 24.51
N GLN A 533 -25.61 2.08 23.77
CA GLN A 533 -27.04 2.34 23.65
C GLN A 533 -27.78 1.01 23.52
N VAL A 534 -28.87 0.84 24.21
CA VAL A 534 -29.71 -0.36 24.12
C VAL A 534 -31.17 0.04 24.22
N GLY A 535 -31.90 -0.08 23.12
CA GLY A 535 -33.31 0.32 22.96
C GLY A 535 -33.74 0.02 21.51
N LYS A 536 -34.64 0.82 20.95
CA LYS A 536 -35.07 0.69 19.53
C LYS A 536 -33.91 0.72 18.54
N SER A 537 -32.86 1.47 18.84
CA SER A 537 -31.52 1.36 18.24
C SER A 537 -30.54 0.87 19.29
N TYR A 538 -29.56 0.10 18.88
CA TYR A 538 -28.54 -0.43 19.80
C TYR A 538 -27.13 -0.23 19.24
N ARG A 539 -26.18 0.02 20.15
CA ARG A 539 -24.75 0.18 19.86
C ARG A 539 -23.93 -0.42 20.99
N PHE A 540 -22.91 -1.18 20.63
CA PHE A 540 -21.98 -1.81 21.57
C PHE A 540 -20.54 -1.55 21.10
N SER A 541 -19.66 -1.20 22.03
CA SER A 541 -18.22 -1.30 21.80
C SER A 541 -17.80 -2.74 22.07
N VAL A 542 -17.18 -3.37 21.07
CA VAL A 542 -16.73 -4.77 21.16
C VAL A 542 -15.25 -4.82 20.81
N LYS A 543 -14.43 -5.20 21.79
CA LYS A 543 -12.98 -5.27 21.63
C LYS A 543 -12.46 -6.62 22.02
N ASP A 544 -11.54 -7.13 21.25
CA ASP A 544 -10.73 -8.30 21.55
C ASP A 544 -9.26 -7.90 21.72
N ASN A 545 -8.55 -8.60 22.59
CA ASN A 545 -7.19 -8.22 22.95
C ASN A 545 -6.11 -8.76 22.00
N LEU A 546 -6.35 -9.95 21.37
CA LEU A 546 -5.33 -10.64 20.58
C LEU A 546 -5.83 -11.15 19.22
N SER A 547 -6.77 -12.08 19.20
CA SER A 547 -7.16 -12.77 17.96
C SER A 547 -8.18 -12.01 17.11
N GLY A 548 -8.88 -11.05 17.70
CA GLY A 548 -9.90 -10.24 17.03
C GLY A 548 -11.27 -10.90 16.93
N VAL A 549 -12.30 -10.08 16.75
CA VAL A 549 -13.69 -10.54 16.61
C VAL A 549 -13.86 -11.36 15.32
N LYS A 550 -14.38 -12.57 15.45
CA LYS A 550 -14.67 -13.49 14.34
C LYS A 550 -16.12 -13.42 13.90
N GLU A 551 -17.04 -13.55 14.85
CA GLU A 551 -18.48 -13.59 14.59
C GLU A 551 -19.27 -12.97 15.72
N PHE A 552 -20.49 -12.53 15.41
CA PHE A 552 -21.41 -12.00 16.39
C PHE A 552 -22.85 -12.34 15.98
N ILE A 553 -23.71 -12.47 16.96
CA ILE A 553 -25.13 -12.78 16.78
C ILE A 553 -25.93 -11.85 17.68
N CYS A 554 -26.87 -11.10 17.08
CA CYS A 554 -27.89 -10.35 17.80
C CYS A 554 -29.24 -11.06 17.68
N SER A 555 -30.00 -11.10 18.76
CA SER A 555 -31.34 -11.66 18.76
C SER A 555 -32.28 -10.94 19.74
N ILE A 556 -33.57 -11.06 19.48
CA ILE A 556 -34.68 -10.71 20.37
C ILE A 556 -35.53 -11.96 20.56
N ASP A 557 -35.69 -12.43 21.79
CA ASP A 557 -36.33 -13.70 22.15
C ASP A 557 -35.88 -14.81 21.19
N ASP A 558 -34.58 -14.95 21.05
CA ASP A 558 -33.90 -15.89 20.17
C ASP A 558 -34.16 -15.74 18.64
N LYS A 559 -35.00 -14.77 18.25
CA LYS A 559 -35.17 -14.41 16.82
C LYS A 559 -34.02 -13.53 16.38
N TRP A 560 -33.26 -14.00 15.40
CA TRP A 560 -32.12 -13.24 14.84
C TRP A 560 -32.55 -11.88 14.30
N ILE A 561 -31.78 -10.84 14.63
CA ILE A 561 -31.91 -9.49 14.07
C ILE A 561 -30.60 -9.04 13.45
N LEU A 562 -30.70 -8.25 12.36
CA LEU A 562 -29.55 -7.74 11.63
C LEU A 562 -28.79 -6.72 12.51
N ALA A 563 -27.53 -7.02 12.78
CA ALA A 563 -26.56 -6.09 13.34
C ALA A 563 -25.37 -5.94 12.37
N GLU A 564 -24.73 -4.79 12.40
CA GLU A 564 -23.59 -4.44 11.57
C GLU A 564 -22.35 -4.26 12.45
N TYR A 565 -21.19 -4.70 11.98
CA TYR A 565 -19.91 -4.51 12.66
C TYR A 565 -18.97 -3.62 11.85
N GLU A 566 -18.46 -2.56 12.48
CA GLU A 566 -17.43 -1.68 11.94
C GLU A 566 -16.11 -1.88 12.72
N PRO A 567 -15.14 -2.64 12.16
CA PRO A 567 -13.90 -2.97 12.85
C PRO A 567 -13.02 -1.76 13.18
N LYS A 568 -13.08 -0.68 12.38
CA LYS A 568 -12.27 0.54 12.59
C LYS A 568 -12.61 1.25 13.89
N THR A 569 -13.88 1.16 14.30
CA THR A 569 -14.39 1.75 15.56
C THR A 569 -14.67 0.70 16.63
N ASN A 570 -14.59 -0.58 16.27
CA ASN A 570 -14.99 -1.71 17.12
C ASN A 570 -16.45 -1.61 17.59
N ILE A 571 -17.35 -1.15 16.72
CA ILE A 571 -18.76 -0.95 17.02
C ILE A 571 -19.62 -2.02 16.35
N ILE A 572 -20.47 -2.67 17.15
CA ILE A 572 -21.64 -3.42 16.64
C ILE A 572 -22.87 -2.56 16.87
N SER A 573 -23.68 -2.37 15.81
CA SER A 573 -24.88 -1.53 15.87
C SER A 573 -26.00 -2.07 15.00
N GLY A 574 -27.23 -1.64 15.30
CA GLY A 574 -28.41 -1.95 14.53
C GLY A 574 -29.67 -1.28 15.07
N THR A 575 -30.78 -1.60 14.45
CA THR A 575 -32.11 -1.15 14.87
C THR A 575 -33.05 -2.35 15.00
N ILE A 576 -33.94 -2.29 15.98
CA ILE A 576 -34.98 -3.30 16.13
C ILE A 576 -35.92 -3.22 14.91
N PRO A 577 -36.17 -4.34 14.23
CA PRO A 577 -37.04 -4.35 13.07
C PRO A 577 -38.50 -3.97 13.40
N ASN A 578 -39.16 -3.24 12.50
CA ASN A 578 -40.55 -2.77 12.71
C ASN A 578 -41.59 -3.91 12.80
N TRP A 579 -41.24 -5.14 12.37
CA TRP A 579 -42.14 -6.29 12.52
C TRP A 579 -42.19 -6.85 13.97
N ILE A 580 -41.27 -6.40 14.84
CA ILE A 580 -41.35 -6.67 16.30
C ILE A 580 -42.31 -5.63 16.89
N LYS A 581 -43.41 -6.13 17.43
CA LYS A 581 -44.48 -5.33 18.03
C LYS A 581 -44.03 -4.70 19.37
N PRO A 582 -44.69 -3.64 19.87
CA PRO A 582 -44.48 -3.20 21.26
C PRO A 582 -44.68 -4.33 22.25
N GLY A 583 -43.83 -4.40 23.28
CA GLY A 583 -43.87 -5.47 24.29
C GLY A 583 -42.56 -5.62 25.05
N GLU A 584 -42.50 -6.61 25.92
CA GLU A 584 -41.29 -6.96 26.66
C GLU A 584 -40.53 -8.08 25.94
N TYR A 585 -39.24 -7.93 25.84
CA TYR A 585 -38.36 -8.84 25.08
C TYR A 585 -37.01 -9.01 25.75
N ILE A 586 -36.33 -10.11 25.47
CA ILE A 586 -34.95 -10.33 25.85
C ILE A 586 -34.03 -10.07 24.67
N PHE A 587 -33.28 -8.98 24.73
CA PHE A 587 -32.19 -8.71 23.76
C PHE A 587 -30.96 -9.51 24.14
N LYS A 588 -30.33 -10.18 23.18
CA LYS A 588 -29.05 -10.91 23.35
C LYS A 588 -28.05 -10.49 22.28
N LEU A 589 -26.80 -10.29 22.71
CA LEU A 589 -25.63 -10.16 21.83
C LEU A 589 -24.60 -11.20 22.28
N ILE A 590 -24.22 -12.07 21.36
CA ILE A 590 -23.15 -13.06 21.53
C ILE A 590 -22.01 -12.67 20.60
N VAL A 591 -20.79 -12.60 21.11
CA VAL A 591 -19.60 -12.29 20.33
C VAL A 591 -18.54 -13.35 20.56
N LYS A 592 -17.90 -13.80 19.49
CA LYS A 592 -16.87 -14.83 19.51
C LYS A 592 -15.63 -14.36 18.78
N ASP A 593 -14.46 -14.61 19.34
CA ASP A 593 -13.17 -14.32 18.72
C ASP A 593 -12.70 -15.44 17.75
N ASN A 594 -11.51 -15.28 17.17
CA ASN A 594 -10.93 -16.26 16.27
C ASN A 594 -10.39 -17.53 16.97
N ARG A 595 -10.29 -17.53 18.31
CA ARG A 595 -9.90 -18.71 19.12
C ARG A 595 -11.09 -19.39 19.81
N GLY A 596 -12.29 -18.92 19.54
CA GLY A 596 -13.54 -19.51 20.03
C GLY A 596 -13.92 -19.07 21.46
N ASN A 597 -13.25 -18.05 22.02
CA ASN A 597 -13.68 -17.46 23.29
C ASN A 597 -14.93 -16.64 23.05
N THR A 598 -15.91 -16.72 23.96
CA THR A 598 -17.25 -16.17 23.74
C THR A 598 -17.68 -15.31 24.89
N SER A 599 -18.16 -14.10 24.58
CA SER A 599 -18.85 -13.21 25.49
C SER A 599 -20.33 -13.09 25.14
N LYS A 600 -21.16 -12.90 26.17
CA LYS A 600 -22.61 -12.72 26.05
C LYS A 600 -23.04 -11.47 26.80
N PHE A 601 -23.93 -10.69 26.16
CA PHE A 601 -24.67 -9.61 26.78
C PHE A 601 -26.16 -9.92 26.66
N GLN A 602 -26.90 -9.73 27.73
CA GLN A 602 -28.35 -9.94 27.77
C GLN A 602 -29.03 -8.83 28.57
N ARG A 603 -30.17 -8.34 28.07
CA ARG A 603 -30.96 -7.31 28.76
C ARG A 603 -32.43 -7.41 28.36
N LYS A 604 -33.32 -7.21 29.36
CA LYS A 604 -34.74 -7.01 29.12
C LYS A 604 -34.97 -5.65 28.44
N LEU A 605 -35.71 -5.62 27.36
CA LEU A 605 -36.16 -4.43 26.64
C LEU A 605 -37.68 -4.30 26.70
N ILE A 606 -38.16 -3.09 26.88
CA ILE A 606 -39.53 -2.67 26.63
C ILE A 606 -39.51 -1.82 25.35
N LEU A 607 -40.25 -2.26 24.32
CA LEU A 607 -40.30 -1.63 23.00
C LEU A 607 -41.61 -0.90 22.77
#